data_3e46067767bfc3f4a6d88486485dd1b5
#
_entry.id   3e46067767bfc3f4a6d88486485dd1b5
#
_cell.length_a   1.000
_cell.length_b   1.000
_cell.length_c   1.000
_cell.angle_alpha   90.00
_cell.angle_beta   90.00
_cell.angle_gamma   90.00
#
_symmetry.space_group_name_H-M   'P 1'
#
loop_
_entity.id
_entity.type
_entity.pdbx_description
1 polymer ?
#
loop_
_entity_poly.entity_id
_entity_poly.type
_entity_poly.pdbx_seq_one_letter_code
_entity_poly.pdbx_strand_id
1 'polypeptide(L)'
;MGASAGPARGLAPARREPGKVEAGAGPRDARPPDREIVAMRSTNHGRAGHRPARVPPGSSGAARRAIISGDAPASALLPPWSLPADAFDRACTRCGKCVDACPTHVVKLASRVVRVDFADGECTFCGECVDACPAPAFDVAARAAGARPWTHAARVDATCLARLGVECDSCGDACEPHAIRFRPRPGATVPEPRIDPQLCNGCGACVRVCPASAIDVRPRLPDGAHA
;
A
#
# COMPACT_ATOMS: atom_id res chain seq x y z
N MET A 1 72.14 14.16 5.93
CA MET A 1 71.55 14.79 7.12
C MET A 1 70.08 14.40 7.19
N GLY A 2 69.85 13.49 8.09
CA GLY A 2 68.49 12.88 8.27
C GLY A 2 67.64 13.71 9.20
N ALA A 3 66.34 13.62 9.03
CA ALA A 3 65.36 13.92 10.06
C ALA A 3 64.22 12.93 9.98
N SER A 4 64.23 12.04 10.95
CA SER A 4 63.25 11.03 11.26
C SER A 4 62.08 11.71 11.98
N ALA A 5 60.85 11.58 11.46
CA ALA A 5 59.62 11.98 12.18
C ALA A 5 58.84 10.72 12.56
N GLY A 6 58.67 10.52 13.87
CA GLY A 6 57.98 9.39 14.46
C GLY A 6 56.45 9.47 14.39
N PRO A 7 55.75 8.35 14.67
CA PRO A 7 54.32 8.24 14.47
C PRO A 7 53.49 8.86 15.61
N ALA A 8 52.44 9.62 15.23
CA ALA A 8 51.45 10.17 16.14
C ALA A 8 50.54 9.06 16.70
N ARG A 9 50.42 9.02 18.02
CA ARG A 9 49.55 8.12 18.78
C ARG A 9 48.08 8.56 18.62
N GLY A 10 47.28 7.69 18.05
CA GLY A 10 45.84 7.87 17.95
C GLY A 10 45.14 7.73 19.31
N LEU A 11 44.31 8.71 19.66
CA LEU A 11 43.37 8.63 20.78
C LEU A 11 42.17 7.73 20.38
N ALA A 12 41.91 6.74 21.21
CA ALA A 12 40.70 5.89 21.09
C ALA A 12 39.47 6.66 21.60
N PRO A 13 38.27 6.52 20.96
CA PRO A 13 37.06 7.12 21.45
C PRO A 13 36.49 6.34 22.66
N ALA A 14 36.04 7.09 23.67
CA ALA A 14 35.45 6.60 24.90
C ALA A 14 34.15 5.81 24.64
N ARG A 15 34.04 4.65 25.24
CA ARG A 15 32.82 3.83 25.30
C ARG A 15 31.80 4.52 26.19
N ARG A 16 30.59 4.82 25.63
CA ARG A 16 29.45 5.24 26.38
C ARG A 16 28.75 3.99 26.95
N GLU A 17 28.60 3.95 28.25
CA GLU A 17 27.84 2.92 28.97
C GLU A 17 26.33 3.14 28.77
N PRO A 18 25.50 2.08 28.66
CA PRO A 18 24.05 2.20 28.56
C PRO A 18 23.45 2.53 29.93
N GLY A 19 22.75 3.67 30.01
CA GLY A 19 22.01 4.08 31.19
C GLY A 19 20.89 3.10 31.52
N LYS A 20 20.83 2.70 32.81
CA LYS A 20 19.73 1.93 33.39
C LYS A 20 18.44 2.74 33.35
N VAL A 21 17.42 2.21 32.68
CA VAL A 21 16.05 2.74 32.74
C VAL A 21 15.35 2.04 33.90
N GLU A 22 15.06 2.79 34.97
CA GLU A 22 14.26 2.31 36.08
C GLU A 22 12.81 2.20 35.68
N ALA A 23 12.19 1.05 35.98
CA ALA A 23 10.79 0.76 35.76
C ALA A 23 9.92 1.53 36.80
N GLY A 24 9.27 2.60 36.34
CA GLY A 24 8.26 3.29 37.09
C GLY A 24 6.94 2.50 37.07
N ALA A 25 6.52 2.02 38.24
CA ALA A 25 5.20 1.42 38.46
C ALA A 25 4.12 2.48 38.35
N GLY A 26 3.24 2.40 37.33
CA GLY A 26 2.02 3.20 37.25
C GLY A 26 0.89 2.57 38.02
N PRO A 27 -0.06 3.39 38.56
CA PRO A 27 -1.13 2.93 39.40
C PRO A 27 -2.20 2.14 38.63
N ARG A 28 -2.67 1.08 39.29
CA ARG A 28 -3.77 0.20 38.88
C ARG A 28 -5.11 0.86 39.17
N ASP A 29 -6.10 0.47 38.38
CA ASP A 29 -7.54 0.49 38.64
C ASP A 29 -8.24 1.84 38.73
N ALA A 30 -8.87 2.21 37.59
CA ALA A 30 -10.12 2.97 37.61
C ALA A 30 -11.14 2.30 36.71
N ARG A 31 -12.08 1.58 37.32
CA ARG A 31 -13.27 1.02 36.69
C ARG A 31 -14.21 2.17 36.28
N PRO A 32 -14.72 2.23 35.05
CA PRO A 32 -15.71 3.22 34.71
C PRO A 32 -17.09 2.88 35.31
N PRO A 33 -17.91 3.89 35.69
CA PRO A 33 -19.23 3.67 36.28
C PRO A 33 -20.24 3.19 35.24
N ASP A 34 -21.13 2.32 35.69
CA ASP A 34 -22.29 1.79 34.97
C ASP A 34 -23.18 2.93 34.45
N ARG A 35 -23.35 3.00 33.11
CA ARG A 35 -24.34 3.87 32.49
C ARG A 35 -25.67 3.13 32.39
N GLU A 36 -26.64 3.58 33.14
CA GLU A 36 -28.04 3.22 33.06
C GLU A 36 -28.56 3.39 31.62
N ILE A 37 -29.12 2.33 31.10
CA ILE A 37 -29.81 2.33 29.80
C ILE A 37 -31.20 2.89 30.01
N VAL A 38 -31.41 4.17 29.72
CA VAL A 38 -32.75 4.77 29.65
C VAL A 38 -33.42 4.31 28.36
N ALA A 39 -34.40 3.43 28.50
CA ALA A 39 -35.25 2.97 27.43
C ALA A 39 -36.13 4.11 26.90
N MET A 40 -35.77 4.73 25.77
CA MET A 40 -36.67 5.64 25.07
C MET A 40 -37.67 4.86 24.26
N ARG A 41 -38.94 4.94 24.65
CA ARG A 41 -40.10 4.44 23.90
C ARG A 41 -40.21 5.18 22.57
N SER A 42 -40.09 4.42 21.47
CA SER A 42 -40.28 4.91 20.10
C SER A 42 -41.76 5.06 19.81
N THR A 43 -42.22 6.30 19.63
CA THR A 43 -43.58 6.59 19.10
C THR A 43 -43.50 6.55 17.57
N ASN A 44 -44.18 5.57 17.01
CA ASN A 44 -44.30 5.34 15.56
C ASN A 44 -45.28 6.34 14.97
N HIS A 45 -44.77 7.34 14.20
CA HIS A 45 -45.60 8.23 13.38
C HIS A 45 -45.47 7.85 11.91
N GLY A 46 -46.60 7.70 11.27
CA GLY A 46 -46.93 7.17 9.95
C GLY A 46 -46.00 7.57 8.81
N ARG A 47 -45.63 6.59 8.02
CA ARG A 47 -44.86 6.72 6.80
C ARG A 47 -45.73 6.91 5.58
N ALA A 48 -45.62 8.09 4.95
CA ALA A 48 -45.93 8.25 3.53
C ALA A 48 -44.87 7.49 2.70
N GLY A 49 -45.37 6.66 1.77
CA GLY A 49 -44.52 5.75 0.98
C GLY A 49 -43.57 6.48 0.04
N HIS A 50 -42.28 6.38 0.35
CA HIS A 50 -41.20 6.73 -0.59
C HIS A 50 -40.79 5.44 -1.32
N ARG A 51 -41.11 5.34 -2.62
CA ARG A 51 -40.58 4.28 -3.49
C ARG A 51 -39.05 4.52 -3.61
N PRO A 52 -38.21 3.54 -3.27
CA PRO A 52 -36.80 3.68 -3.53
C PRO A 52 -36.54 3.74 -5.04
N ALA A 53 -35.75 4.72 -5.46
CA ALA A 53 -35.28 4.82 -6.83
C ALA A 53 -34.52 3.53 -7.20
N ARG A 54 -34.86 2.92 -8.34
CA ARG A 54 -34.14 1.77 -8.88
C ARG A 54 -32.68 2.18 -9.14
N VAL A 55 -31.78 1.64 -8.35
CA VAL A 55 -30.34 1.70 -8.65
C VAL A 55 -30.10 0.81 -9.88
N PRO A 56 -29.50 1.32 -10.97
CA PRO A 56 -29.13 0.48 -12.10
C PRO A 56 -28.13 -0.57 -11.64
N PRO A 57 -28.17 -1.81 -12.16
CA PRO A 57 -27.20 -2.83 -11.78
C PRO A 57 -25.81 -2.38 -12.24
N GLY A 58 -25.03 -1.91 -11.28
CA GLY A 58 -23.63 -1.56 -11.50
C GLY A 58 -22.83 -2.79 -11.90
N SER A 59 -21.88 -2.61 -12.79
CA SER A 59 -20.96 -3.53 -13.43
C SER A 59 -20.07 -4.39 -12.52
N SER A 60 -20.48 -4.63 -11.27
CA SER A 60 -19.76 -5.45 -10.28
C SER A 60 -19.81 -6.97 -10.54
N GLY A 61 -20.58 -7.42 -11.54
CA GLY A 61 -20.71 -8.84 -11.87
C GLY A 61 -19.49 -9.44 -12.61
N ALA A 62 -18.74 -8.64 -13.35
CA ALA A 62 -17.58 -9.13 -14.12
C ALA A 62 -16.37 -9.42 -13.23
N ALA A 63 -16.09 -8.56 -12.26
CA ALA A 63 -14.98 -8.76 -11.33
C ALA A 63 -15.21 -9.97 -10.40
N ARG A 64 -16.45 -10.19 -9.96
CA ARG A 64 -16.79 -11.36 -9.12
C ARG A 64 -16.72 -12.69 -9.88
N ARG A 65 -17.03 -12.71 -11.19
CA ARG A 65 -16.91 -13.94 -12.01
C ARG A 65 -15.47 -14.33 -12.28
N ALA A 66 -14.56 -13.37 -12.47
CA ALA A 66 -13.15 -13.65 -12.66
C ALA A 66 -12.51 -14.35 -11.45
N ILE A 67 -12.98 -14.05 -10.23
CA ILE A 67 -12.51 -14.71 -9.01
C ILE A 67 -12.95 -16.19 -8.92
N ILE A 68 -14.10 -16.54 -9.52
CA ILE A 68 -14.65 -17.91 -9.47
C ILE A 68 -14.08 -18.80 -10.59
N SER A 69 -13.72 -18.24 -11.74
CA SER A 69 -13.22 -18.98 -12.91
C SER A 69 -11.72 -19.31 -12.88
N GLY A 70 -10.98 -18.87 -11.86
CA GLY A 70 -9.54 -19.17 -11.76
C GLY A 70 -8.67 -18.43 -12.79
N ASP A 71 -9.27 -17.65 -13.66
CA ASP A 71 -8.56 -16.77 -14.59
C ASP A 71 -8.02 -15.58 -13.78
N ALA A 72 -6.72 -15.54 -13.57
CA ALA A 72 -6.07 -14.34 -13.06
C ALA A 72 -6.39 -13.19 -14.01
N PRO A 73 -6.91 -12.04 -13.51
CA PRO A 73 -7.06 -10.89 -14.38
C PRO A 73 -5.68 -10.62 -15.02
N ALA A 74 -5.66 -10.38 -16.32
CA ALA A 74 -4.45 -10.15 -17.13
C ALA A 74 -3.56 -8.98 -16.63
N SER A 75 -3.94 -8.36 -15.53
CA SER A 75 -3.27 -7.24 -14.85
C SER A 75 -2.94 -7.52 -13.37
N ALA A 76 -2.82 -8.79 -12.95
CA ALA A 76 -2.39 -9.07 -11.58
C ALA A 76 -1.02 -8.45 -11.33
N LEU A 77 -0.92 -7.57 -10.31
CA LEU A 77 0.35 -6.96 -9.94
C LEU A 77 1.26 -8.04 -9.34
N LEU A 78 2.37 -8.33 -10.01
CA LEU A 78 3.38 -9.26 -9.53
C LEU A 78 4.24 -8.61 -8.43
N PRO A 79 4.94 -9.40 -7.60
CA PRO A 79 5.92 -8.86 -6.64
C PRO A 79 7.03 -8.01 -7.31
N PRO A 80 7.70 -7.12 -6.54
CA PRO A 80 8.79 -6.30 -7.08
C PRO A 80 9.90 -7.17 -7.70
N TRP A 81 10.55 -6.66 -8.74
CA TRP A 81 11.61 -7.35 -9.50
C TRP A 81 11.21 -8.71 -10.08
N SER A 82 9.93 -9.01 -10.20
CA SER A 82 9.48 -10.18 -10.95
C SER A 82 9.90 -10.09 -12.41
N LEU A 83 10.22 -11.23 -13.00
CA LEU A 83 10.32 -11.34 -14.44
C LEU A 83 9.00 -10.92 -15.13
N PRO A 84 8.99 -10.61 -16.42
CA PRO A 84 7.76 -10.40 -17.18
C PRO A 84 6.74 -11.52 -16.92
N ALA A 85 5.44 -11.20 -16.90
CA ALA A 85 4.37 -12.06 -16.41
C ALA A 85 4.44 -13.51 -16.92
N ASP A 86 4.65 -13.68 -18.23
CA ASP A 86 4.75 -15.01 -18.85
C ASP A 86 5.98 -15.79 -18.39
N ALA A 87 7.12 -15.10 -18.20
CA ALA A 87 8.34 -15.72 -17.70
C ALA A 87 8.23 -16.06 -16.22
N PHE A 88 7.62 -15.17 -15.43
CA PHE A 88 7.33 -15.40 -14.03
C PHE A 88 6.43 -16.63 -13.85
N ASP A 89 5.35 -16.72 -14.63
CA ASP A 89 4.39 -17.85 -14.52
C ASP A 89 5.01 -19.20 -14.87
N ARG A 90 5.91 -19.23 -15.86
CA ARG A 90 6.67 -20.43 -16.21
C ARG A 90 7.69 -20.83 -15.16
N ALA A 91 8.35 -19.87 -14.52
CA ALA A 91 9.40 -20.14 -13.53
C ALA A 91 8.82 -20.41 -12.12
N CYS A 92 7.69 -19.82 -11.78
CA CYS A 92 7.11 -19.87 -10.44
C CYS A 92 6.57 -21.25 -10.10
N THR A 93 7.12 -21.88 -9.06
CA THR A 93 6.67 -23.19 -8.55
C THR A 93 5.43 -23.09 -7.64
N ARG A 94 4.96 -21.90 -7.35
CA ARG A 94 3.80 -21.62 -6.48
C ARG A 94 3.95 -22.16 -5.05
N CYS A 95 5.19 -22.23 -4.57
CA CYS A 95 5.53 -22.81 -3.27
C CYS A 95 5.13 -21.96 -2.04
N GLY A 96 4.73 -20.71 -2.23
CA GLY A 96 4.30 -19.81 -1.15
C GLY A 96 5.41 -19.10 -0.38
N LYS A 97 6.69 -19.46 -0.52
CA LYS A 97 7.79 -18.89 0.27
C LYS A 97 7.89 -17.38 0.21
N CYS A 98 7.60 -16.75 -0.93
CA CYS A 98 7.56 -15.30 -1.07
C CYS A 98 6.39 -14.65 -0.32
N VAL A 99 5.30 -15.39 -0.09
CA VAL A 99 4.16 -14.95 0.73
C VAL A 99 4.56 -14.96 2.20
N ASP A 100 5.15 -16.07 2.67
CA ASP A 100 5.56 -16.25 4.06
C ASP A 100 6.68 -15.27 4.46
N ALA A 101 7.56 -14.93 3.52
CA ALA A 101 8.66 -14.00 3.74
C ALA A 101 8.24 -12.52 3.73
N CYS A 102 7.03 -12.18 3.27
CA CYS A 102 6.61 -10.77 3.16
C CYS A 102 6.22 -10.18 4.53
N PRO A 103 6.99 -9.25 5.11
CA PRO A 103 6.72 -8.73 6.45
C PRO A 103 5.44 -7.90 6.53
N THR A 104 5.03 -7.30 5.44
CA THR A 104 3.80 -6.49 5.35
C THR A 104 2.61 -7.26 4.77
N HIS A 105 2.80 -8.55 4.49
CA HIS A 105 1.77 -9.46 3.99
C HIS A 105 1.04 -9.00 2.72
N VAL A 106 1.69 -8.18 1.89
CA VAL A 106 1.10 -7.72 0.62
C VAL A 106 1.29 -8.72 -0.52
N VAL A 107 2.21 -9.67 -0.41
CA VAL A 107 2.33 -10.77 -1.36
C VAL A 107 1.33 -11.86 -0.99
N LYS A 108 0.46 -12.22 -1.91
CA LYS A 108 -0.61 -13.22 -1.69
C LYS A 108 -0.50 -14.33 -2.74
N LEU A 109 -0.91 -15.53 -2.34
CA LEU A 109 -1.13 -16.65 -3.25
C LEU A 109 -2.63 -16.96 -3.28
N ALA A 110 -3.32 -16.58 -4.34
CA ALA A 110 -4.75 -16.81 -4.51
C ALA A 110 -5.00 -17.53 -5.82
N SER A 111 -5.81 -18.59 -5.79
CA SER A 111 -6.11 -19.41 -6.95
C SER A 111 -4.86 -19.86 -7.72
N ARG A 112 -3.79 -20.24 -6.99
CA ARG A 112 -2.47 -20.62 -7.54
C ARG A 112 -1.73 -19.49 -8.30
N VAL A 113 -2.12 -18.24 -8.11
CA VAL A 113 -1.45 -17.07 -8.70
C VAL A 113 -0.83 -16.24 -7.58
N VAL A 114 0.48 -15.97 -7.72
CA VAL A 114 1.17 -15.03 -6.83
C VAL A 114 0.87 -13.61 -7.31
N ARG A 115 0.41 -12.76 -6.40
CA ARG A 115 0.08 -11.36 -6.68
C ARG A 115 0.37 -10.47 -5.48
N VAL A 116 0.44 -9.17 -5.73
CA VAL A 116 0.45 -8.16 -4.69
C VAL A 116 -0.97 -7.63 -4.46
N ASP A 117 -1.34 -7.50 -3.19
CA ASP A 117 -2.62 -6.98 -2.74
C ASP A 117 -2.35 -6.04 -1.56
N PHE A 118 -2.76 -4.79 -1.69
CA PHE A 118 -2.47 -3.74 -0.70
C PHE A 118 -3.58 -3.55 0.35
N ALA A 119 -4.52 -4.48 0.46
CA ALA A 119 -5.60 -4.38 1.45
C ALA A 119 -5.06 -4.34 2.90
N ASP A 120 -4.00 -5.11 3.18
CA ASP A 120 -3.47 -5.28 4.53
C ASP A 120 -2.21 -4.44 4.82
N GLY A 121 -1.57 -3.86 3.79
CA GLY A 121 -0.32 -3.13 3.97
C GLY A 121 0.20 -2.44 2.72
N GLU A 122 1.43 -1.96 2.79
CA GLU A 122 2.19 -1.40 1.66
C GLU A 122 3.47 -2.22 1.41
N CYS A 123 4.02 -2.13 0.22
CA CYS A 123 5.30 -2.73 -0.10
C CYS A 123 6.46 -1.83 0.35
N THR A 124 7.29 -2.32 1.25
CA THR A 124 8.49 -1.62 1.73
C THR A 124 9.72 -1.82 0.84
N PHE A 125 9.59 -2.57 -0.25
CA PHE A 125 10.69 -2.91 -1.18
C PHE A 125 11.89 -3.59 -0.49
N CYS A 126 11.67 -4.31 0.61
CA CYS A 126 12.72 -4.98 1.38
C CYS A 126 13.45 -6.09 0.57
N GLY A 127 12.77 -6.69 -0.41
CA GLY A 127 13.33 -7.75 -1.26
C GLY A 127 13.27 -9.16 -0.67
N GLU A 128 12.71 -9.35 0.52
CA GLU A 128 12.59 -10.67 1.18
C GLU A 128 11.87 -11.70 0.29
N CYS A 129 10.88 -11.27 -0.50
CA CYS A 129 10.19 -12.13 -1.44
C CYS A 129 11.09 -12.65 -2.57
N VAL A 130 12.10 -11.88 -2.96
CA VAL A 130 13.11 -12.27 -3.96
C VAL A 130 14.08 -13.26 -3.34
N ASP A 131 14.60 -12.94 -2.15
CA ASP A 131 15.61 -13.74 -1.44
C ASP A 131 15.07 -15.11 -1.01
N ALA A 132 13.79 -15.19 -0.65
CA ALA A 132 13.13 -16.43 -0.27
C ALA A 132 12.76 -17.36 -1.45
N CYS A 133 12.84 -16.87 -2.70
CA CYS A 133 12.40 -17.62 -3.86
C CYS A 133 13.45 -18.66 -4.31
N PRO A 134 13.13 -19.98 -4.31
CA PRO A 134 14.06 -21.00 -4.77
C PRO A 134 14.12 -21.12 -6.30
N ALA A 135 13.19 -20.46 -7.01
CA ALA A 135 13.05 -20.54 -8.46
C ALA A 135 13.54 -19.25 -9.14
N PRO A 136 14.00 -19.29 -10.40
CA PRO A 136 14.46 -18.11 -11.12
C PRO A 136 13.29 -17.27 -11.65
N ALA A 137 12.36 -16.88 -10.73
CA ALA A 137 11.17 -16.12 -11.09
C ALA A 137 11.37 -14.60 -10.95
N PHE A 138 12.50 -14.17 -10.37
CA PHE A 138 12.83 -12.77 -10.12
C PHE A 138 14.11 -12.36 -10.85
N ASP A 139 14.20 -11.10 -11.22
CA ASP A 139 15.40 -10.49 -11.79
C ASP A 139 16.32 -9.99 -10.67
N VAL A 140 17.11 -10.91 -10.13
CA VAL A 140 18.07 -10.63 -9.06
C VAL A 140 19.16 -9.67 -9.53
N ALA A 141 19.56 -9.72 -10.82
CA ALA A 141 20.59 -8.86 -11.37
C ALA A 141 20.08 -7.40 -11.46
N ALA A 142 18.86 -7.19 -11.93
CA ALA A 142 18.24 -5.86 -11.93
C ALA A 142 18.12 -5.29 -10.53
N ARG A 143 17.71 -6.09 -9.53
CA ARG A 143 17.68 -5.68 -8.14
C ARG A 143 19.06 -5.26 -7.62
N ALA A 144 20.08 -6.06 -7.87
CA ALA A 144 21.47 -5.76 -7.44
C ALA A 144 22.01 -4.49 -8.10
N ALA A 145 21.60 -4.20 -9.34
CA ALA A 145 21.93 -2.97 -10.06
C ALA A 145 21.12 -1.74 -9.60
N GLY A 146 20.25 -1.87 -8.60
CA GLY A 146 19.41 -0.77 -8.11
C GLY A 146 18.27 -0.39 -9.07
N ALA A 147 17.89 -1.29 -9.97
CA ALA A 147 16.78 -1.05 -10.87
C ALA A 147 15.46 -0.85 -10.10
N ARG A 148 14.58 -0.04 -10.66
CA ARG A 148 13.26 0.22 -10.11
C ARG A 148 12.52 -1.10 -9.86
N PRO A 149 11.86 -1.27 -8.70
CA PRO A 149 11.22 -2.54 -8.33
C PRO A 149 10.15 -3.00 -9.33
N TRP A 150 9.42 -2.04 -9.89
CA TRP A 150 8.40 -2.25 -10.94
C TRP A 150 8.05 -0.96 -11.69
N THR A 151 7.33 -1.10 -12.79
CA THR A 151 6.88 0.01 -13.63
C THR A 151 5.44 0.41 -13.33
N HIS A 152 5.00 0.31 -12.08
CA HIS A 152 3.64 0.59 -11.68
C HIS A 152 3.54 1.94 -10.95
N ALA A 153 2.38 2.56 -11.01
CA ALA A 153 2.05 3.77 -10.27
C ALA A 153 0.59 3.73 -9.80
N ALA A 154 0.32 4.44 -8.72
CA ALA A 154 -1.03 4.61 -8.23
C ALA A 154 -1.86 5.45 -9.21
N ARG A 155 -3.17 5.19 -9.26
CA ARG A 155 -4.16 5.94 -10.01
C ARG A 155 -5.38 6.18 -9.14
N VAL A 156 -5.98 7.36 -9.30
CA VAL A 156 -7.20 7.76 -8.58
C VAL A 156 -8.36 7.69 -9.57
N ASP A 157 -9.42 6.99 -9.22
CA ASP A 157 -10.63 6.90 -10.03
C ASP A 157 -11.67 7.99 -9.72
N ALA A 158 -12.83 7.91 -10.36
CA ALA A 158 -13.90 8.89 -10.23
C ALA A 158 -14.65 8.82 -8.89
N THR A 159 -14.51 7.74 -8.13
CA THR A 159 -15.17 7.54 -6.83
C THR A 159 -14.43 8.23 -5.67
N CYS A 160 -13.30 8.90 -5.97
CA CYS A 160 -12.52 9.66 -5.00
C CYS A 160 -13.37 10.75 -4.33
N LEU A 161 -13.38 10.77 -2.99
CA LEU A 161 -14.16 11.74 -2.21
C LEU A 161 -13.83 13.19 -2.59
N ALA A 162 -12.55 13.53 -2.77
CA ALA A 162 -12.14 14.87 -3.17
C ALA A 162 -12.66 15.23 -4.57
N ARG A 163 -12.73 14.29 -5.50
CA ARG A 163 -13.36 14.49 -6.81
C ARG A 163 -14.87 14.67 -6.74
N LEU A 164 -15.50 14.10 -5.72
CA LEU A 164 -16.92 14.25 -5.42
C LEU A 164 -17.24 15.49 -4.57
N GLY A 165 -16.23 16.32 -4.26
CA GLY A 165 -16.40 17.57 -3.49
C GLY A 165 -16.38 17.39 -1.97
N VAL A 166 -15.96 16.22 -1.48
CA VAL A 166 -15.79 15.94 -0.04
C VAL A 166 -14.31 16.06 0.31
N GLU A 167 -13.99 16.85 1.32
CA GLU A 167 -12.60 17.05 1.77
C GLU A 167 -11.99 15.73 2.25
N CYS A 168 -10.85 15.35 1.67
CA CYS A 168 -10.13 14.13 1.99
C CYS A 168 -8.69 14.22 1.45
N ASP A 169 -7.70 14.00 2.31
CA ASP A 169 -6.25 14.08 2.01
C ASP A 169 -5.45 12.83 2.44
N SER A 170 -6.11 11.82 3.01
CA SER A 170 -5.50 10.61 3.58
C SER A 170 -4.44 9.94 2.69
N CYS A 171 -4.64 9.95 1.37
CA CYS A 171 -3.67 9.36 0.44
C CYS A 171 -2.39 10.21 0.29
N GLY A 172 -2.50 11.52 0.48
CA GLY A 172 -1.35 12.44 0.48
C GLY A 172 -0.49 12.25 1.72
N ASP A 173 -1.13 12.15 2.88
CA ASP A 173 -0.46 11.95 4.17
C ASP A 173 0.28 10.61 4.23
N ALA A 174 -0.30 9.56 3.65
CA ALA A 174 0.32 8.24 3.59
C ALA A 174 1.43 8.11 2.52
N CYS A 175 1.64 9.13 1.69
CA CYS A 175 2.58 9.05 0.57
C CYS A 175 3.99 9.47 0.97
N GLU A 176 4.83 8.54 1.42
CA GLU A 176 6.22 8.81 1.79
C GLU A 176 7.03 9.49 0.66
N PRO A 177 6.94 9.05 -0.62
CA PRO A 177 7.64 9.75 -1.71
C PRO A 177 7.06 11.12 -2.05
N HIS A 178 5.98 11.58 -1.37
CA HIS A 178 5.27 12.83 -1.68
C HIS A 178 4.87 12.97 -3.15
N ALA A 179 4.53 11.84 -3.78
CA ALA A 179 4.10 11.78 -5.17
C ALA A 179 2.66 12.28 -5.37
N ILE A 180 1.86 12.38 -4.29
CA ILE A 180 0.46 12.83 -4.34
C ILE A 180 0.40 14.28 -3.90
N ARG A 181 -0.11 15.14 -4.79
CA ARG A 181 -0.28 16.57 -4.52
C ARG A 181 -1.71 16.98 -4.81
N PHE A 182 -2.31 17.76 -3.91
CA PHE A 182 -3.65 18.27 -4.08
C PHE A 182 -3.59 19.57 -4.89
N ARG A 183 -4.38 19.67 -5.96
CA ARG A 183 -4.42 20.80 -6.86
C ARG A 183 -5.85 21.32 -7.00
N PRO A 184 -6.06 22.66 -6.96
CA PRO A 184 -7.34 23.23 -7.29
C PRO A 184 -7.77 22.85 -8.71
N ARG A 185 -9.06 22.60 -8.90
CA ARG A 185 -9.68 22.39 -10.20
C ARG A 185 -10.73 23.49 -10.44
N PRO A 186 -10.79 24.12 -11.62
CA PRO A 186 -11.82 25.08 -11.95
C PRO A 186 -13.23 24.52 -11.69
N GLY A 187 -14.04 25.25 -10.92
CA GLY A 187 -15.40 24.85 -10.56
C GLY A 187 -15.52 23.81 -9.44
N ALA A 188 -14.41 23.31 -8.87
CA ALA A 188 -14.42 22.47 -7.69
C ALA A 188 -14.18 23.28 -6.42
N THR A 189 -14.86 22.91 -5.34
CA THR A 189 -14.71 23.55 -4.01
C THR A 189 -13.54 22.95 -3.22
N VAL A 190 -13.13 21.72 -3.55
CA VAL A 190 -12.10 20.95 -2.86
C VAL A 190 -10.96 20.63 -3.83
N PRO A 191 -9.68 20.76 -3.41
CA PRO A 191 -8.54 20.35 -4.23
C PRO A 191 -8.56 18.85 -4.50
N GLU A 192 -8.17 18.44 -5.71
CA GLU A 192 -8.11 17.03 -6.12
C GLU A 192 -6.70 16.45 -6.03
N PRO A 193 -6.55 15.17 -5.68
CA PRO A 193 -5.27 14.49 -5.70
C PRO A 193 -4.78 14.32 -7.14
N ARG A 194 -3.52 14.69 -7.36
CA ARG A 194 -2.76 14.46 -8.60
C ARG A 194 -1.52 13.65 -8.25
N ILE A 195 -1.33 12.56 -8.95
CA ILE A 195 -0.19 11.67 -8.73
C ILE A 195 0.88 11.98 -9.76
N ASP A 196 2.08 12.29 -9.27
CA ASP A 196 3.27 12.40 -10.10
C ASP A 196 3.82 10.99 -10.37
N PRO A 197 3.74 10.50 -11.62
CA PRO A 197 4.20 9.15 -11.93
C PRO A 197 5.72 8.99 -11.83
N GLN A 198 6.49 10.07 -11.87
CA GLN A 198 7.94 10.00 -11.74
C GLN A 198 8.37 9.81 -10.29
N LEU A 199 7.65 10.39 -9.35
CA LEU A 199 7.89 10.25 -7.91
C LEU A 199 7.24 8.98 -7.34
N CYS A 200 6.09 8.58 -7.86
CA CYS A 200 5.36 7.41 -7.36
C CYS A 200 6.17 6.14 -7.57
N ASN A 201 6.48 5.42 -6.51
CA ASN A 201 7.16 4.11 -6.54
C ASN A 201 6.19 2.92 -6.60
N GLY A 202 4.88 3.15 -6.45
CA GLY A 202 3.85 2.11 -6.49
C GLY A 202 3.74 1.28 -5.21
N CYS A 203 4.22 1.76 -4.06
CA CYS A 203 4.22 1.02 -2.79
C CYS A 203 2.84 0.59 -2.28
N GLY A 204 1.77 1.28 -2.69
CA GLY A 204 0.40 0.96 -2.31
C GLY A 204 -0.08 1.53 -0.97
N ALA A 205 0.73 2.30 -0.23
CA ALA A 205 0.31 2.92 1.04
C ALA A 205 -1.00 3.72 0.91
N CYS A 206 -1.14 4.47 -0.18
CA CYS A 206 -2.34 5.25 -0.49
C CYS A 206 -3.59 4.39 -0.78
N VAL A 207 -3.42 3.13 -1.20
CA VAL A 207 -4.55 2.21 -1.48
C VAL A 207 -5.24 1.83 -0.18
N ARG A 208 -4.45 1.38 0.81
CA ARG A 208 -4.95 0.92 2.11
C ARG A 208 -5.71 2.00 2.89
N VAL A 209 -5.25 3.25 2.82
CA VAL A 209 -5.84 4.35 3.59
C VAL A 209 -7.03 5.01 2.91
N CYS A 210 -7.34 4.64 1.66
CA CYS A 210 -8.43 5.25 0.90
C CYS A 210 -9.80 4.76 1.38
N PRO A 211 -10.64 5.59 2.03
CA PRO A 211 -11.93 5.15 2.56
C PRO A 211 -12.95 4.83 1.47
N ALA A 212 -12.74 5.38 0.26
CA ALA A 212 -13.61 5.13 -0.89
C ALA A 212 -13.10 4.02 -1.82
N SER A 213 -11.95 3.37 -1.48
CA SER A 213 -11.28 2.40 -2.35
C SER A 213 -11.08 2.91 -3.79
N ALA A 214 -10.86 4.22 -3.92
CA ALA A 214 -10.75 4.95 -5.19
C ALA A 214 -9.33 4.98 -5.75
N ILE A 215 -8.40 4.21 -5.18
CA ILE A 215 -7.01 4.18 -5.62
C ILE A 215 -6.61 2.74 -5.88
N ASP A 216 -6.00 2.52 -7.03
CA ASP A 216 -5.34 1.27 -7.39
C ASP A 216 -3.92 1.51 -7.91
N VAL A 217 -3.12 0.44 -7.98
CA VAL A 217 -1.76 0.47 -8.53
C VAL A 217 -1.76 -0.33 -9.82
N ARG A 218 -1.40 0.33 -10.93
CA ARG A 218 -1.41 -0.24 -12.28
C ARG A 218 -0.12 0.03 -13.02
N PRO A 219 0.17 -0.72 -14.10
CA PRO A 219 1.26 -0.39 -14.99
C PRO A 219 1.20 1.08 -15.43
N ARG A 220 2.35 1.74 -15.48
CA ARG A 220 2.43 3.11 -16.00
C ARG A 220 2.02 3.11 -17.46
N LEU A 221 1.22 4.09 -17.83
CA LEU A 221 1.01 4.35 -19.26
C LEU A 221 2.32 4.91 -19.85
N PRO A 222 2.64 4.60 -21.11
CA PRO A 222 3.71 5.31 -21.80
C PRO A 222 3.44 6.81 -21.77
N ASP A 223 4.52 7.60 -21.67
CA ASP A 223 4.46 9.05 -21.59
C ASP A 223 3.60 9.61 -22.75
N GLY A 224 2.54 10.34 -22.39
CA GLY A 224 1.60 10.94 -23.34
C GLY A 224 0.15 10.43 -23.28
N ALA A 225 -0.15 9.32 -22.62
CA ALA A 225 -1.51 8.81 -22.43
C ALA A 225 -2.07 9.28 -21.07
N HIS A 226 -2.46 10.55 -20.99
CA HIS A 226 -3.22 11.07 -19.85
C HIS A 226 -4.69 10.71 -20.07
N ALA A 227 -5.24 9.84 -19.18
CA ALA A 227 -6.67 9.57 -19.11
C ALA A 227 -7.39 10.59 -18.22
#